data_f2b624494d01b638c8bf7326c4fe21bf
#
_entry.id   f2b624494d01b638c8bf7326c4fe21bf
#
_cell.length_a   1.000
_cell.length_b   1.000
_cell.length_c   1.000
_cell.angle_alpha   90.00
_cell.angle_beta   90.00
_cell.angle_gamma   90.00
#
_symmetry.space_group_name_H-M   'P 1'
#
loop_
_entity.id
_entity.type
_entity.pdbx_description
1 polymer ?
#
loop_
_entity_poly.entity_id
_entity_poly.type
_entity_poly.pdbx_seq_one_letter_code
_entity_poly.pdbx_strand_id
1 'polypeptide(L)'
;MNKRLKYSGTDKMSDLICENYNLLLVMSRFGLSLGFGDQTVQQVCERQGVHTGTFLAVVNFMDGECCVSEEFHDQISVEALMEYLKQAHSYFLDYNLPVIRRRLIDAIDCSQDDVAFLILKFYDEYVNEVRAHMGYENEVVFKYVNALLQGEDTGRYNIGVFVARHNQIETKLTELKNIIVKYYPSRANNNLLNTVLFDIYSCEKDLCSHCRVEDYMFVPLIAELEKKVQENARR
;
A
#
# COMPACT_ATOMS: atom_id res chain seq x y z
N MET A 1 14.93 -24.84 5.52
CA MET A 1 15.88 -23.82 6.07
C MET A 1 15.02 -22.67 6.54
N ASN A 2 14.85 -22.46 7.87
CA ASN A 2 14.14 -21.30 8.39
C ASN A 2 14.90 -20.05 7.96
N LYS A 3 14.35 -19.26 7.03
CA LYS A 3 14.89 -17.96 6.68
C LYS A 3 14.71 -17.05 7.90
N ARG A 4 15.81 -16.63 8.49
CA ARG A 4 15.81 -15.69 9.61
C ARG A 4 15.22 -14.36 9.10
N LEU A 5 14.26 -13.81 9.85
CA LEU A 5 13.76 -12.46 9.59
C LEU A 5 14.92 -11.47 9.65
N LYS A 6 14.91 -10.48 8.75
CA LYS A 6 15.94 -9.45 8.74
C LYS A 6 15.80 -8.52 9.94
N TYR A 7 14.54 -8.14 10.26
CA TYR A 7 14.24 -7.21 11.36
C TYR A 7 13.44 -7.91 12.46
N SER A 8 13.77 -7.58 13.69
CA SER A 8 13.16 -8.11 14.91
C SER A 8 12.72 -6.99 15.87
N GLY A 9 11.92 -7.33 16.87
CA GLY A 9 11.46 -6.37 17.88
C GLY A 9 12.58 -5.74 18.73
N THR A 10 13.76 -6.38 18.80
CA THR A 10 14.92 -5.92 19.56
C THR A 10 15.82 -4.96 18.78
N ASP A 11 15.65 -4.84 17.48
CA ASP A 11 16.44 -3.93 16.66
C ASP A 11 15.99 -2.47 16.92
N LYS A 12 16.91 -1.53 16.78
CA LYS A 12 16.58 -0.11 16.92
C LYS A 12 15.72 0.34 15.73
N MET A 13 14.64 1.08 16.00
CA MET A 13 13.78 1.60 14.96
C MET A 13 14.53 2.52 13.98
N SER A 14 15.52 3.29 14.48
CA SER A 14 16.38 4.13 13.65
C SER A 14 17.17 3.33 12.62
N ASP A 15 17.66 2.15 12.99
CA ASP A 15 18.51 1.35 12.12
C ASP A 15 17.73 0.79 10.94
N LEU A 16 16.48 0.34 11.19
CA LEU A 16 15.56 -0.09 10.12
C LEU A 16 15.40 1.00 9.05
N ILE A 17 15.16 2.24 9.49
CA ILE A 17 14.94 3.36 8.58
C ILE A 17 16.21 3.76 7.83
N CYS A 18 17.35 3.75 8.52
CA CYS A 18 18.65 4.07 7.91
C CYS A 18 19.04 3.03 6.85
N GLU A 19 18.69 1.76 7.05
CA GLU A 19 18.92 0.70 6.07
C GLU A 19 17.92 0.77 4.89
N ASN A 20 16.65 1.07 5.18
CA ASN A 20 15.60 1.16 4.16
C ASN A 20 14.62 2.31 4.44
N TYR A 21 14.90 3.47 3.86
CA TYR A 21 14.08 4.67 4.06
C TYR A 21 12.62 4.54 3.55
N ASN A 22 12.31 3.57 2.67
CA ASN A 22 10.92 3.31 2.25
C ASN A 22 10.04 2.86 3.43
N LEU A 23 10.63 2.35 4.51
CA LEU A 23 9.92 1.99 5.74
C LEU A 23 9.29 3.20 6.45
N LEU A 24 9.69 4.44 6.12
CA LEU A 24 8.99 5.65 6.57
C LEU A 24 7.52 5.65 6.16
N LEU A 25 7.18 5.16 4.95
CA LEU A 25 5.80 5.04 4.51
C LEU A 25 5.06 3.96 5.30
N VAL A 26 5.72 2.84 5.58
CA VAL A 26 5.13 1.77 6.42
C VAL A 26 4.84 2.30 7.82
N MET A 27 5.82 2.98 8.45
CA MET A 27 5.62 3.59 9.76
C MET A 27 4.44 4.57 9.79
N SER A 28 4.38 5.46 8.80
CA SER A 28 3.30 6.45 8.70
C SER A 28 1.92 5.78 8.62
N ARG A 29 1.79 4.69 7.88
CA ARG A 29 0.54 3.92 7.73
C ARG A 29 0.14 3.17 9.01
N PHE A 30 1.09 2.80 9.84
CA PHE A 30 0.83 2.30 11.19
C PHE A 30 0.61 3.42 12.22
N GLY A 31 0.62 4.70 11.81
CA GLY A 31 0.47 5.84 12.70
C GLY A 31 1.68 6.11 13.60
N LEU A 32 2.83 5.51 13.29
CA LEU A 32 4.05 5.68 14.08
C LEU A 32 4.69 7.04 13.79
N SER A 33 4.86 7.81 14.85
CA SER A 33 5.50 9.12 14.81
C SER A 33 7.02 9.03 14.94
N LEU A 34 7.73 9.92 14.27
CA LEU A 34 9.18 10.09 14.45
C LEU A 34 9.54 10.62 15.85
N GLY A 35 10.82 10.70 16.17
CA GLY A 35 11.30 11.19 17.44
C GLY A 35 11.35 10.11 18.53
N PHE A 36 11.62 8.87 18.14
CA PHE A 36 11.68 7.70 19.03
C PHE A 36 13.06 7.48 19.68
N GLY A 37 14.08 8.29 19.33
CA GLY A 37 15.45 8.15 19.86
C GLY A 37 16.06 6.78 19.56
N ASP A 38 16.73 6.20 20.56
CA ASP A 38 17.37 4.88 20.48
C ASP A 38 16.43 3.71 20.84
N GLN A 39 15.12 3.92 20.85
CA GLN A 39 14.16 2.88 21.20
C GLN A 39 14.14 1.75 20.16
N THR A 40 13.89 0.53 20.68
CA THR A 40 13.70 -0.65 19.83
C THR A 40 12.34 -0.61 19.11
N VAL A 41 12.19 -1.40 18.05
CA VAL A 41 10.93 -1.55 17.31
C VAL A 41 9.79 -1.89 18.27
N GLN A 42 10.00 -2.86 19.15
CA GLN A 42 9.00 -3.27 20.13
C GLN A 42 8.60 -2.10 21.04
N GLN A 43 9.57 -1.38 21.62
CA GLN A 43 9.29 -0.25 22.50
C GLN A 43 8.52 0.88 21.79
N VAL A 44 8.84 1.17 20.52
CA VAL A 44 8.14 2.19 19.75
C VAL A 44 6.70 1.77 19.46
N CYS A 45 6.49 0.52 19.02
CA CYS A 45 5.18 -0.02 18.75
C CYS A 45 4.30 -0.04 20.01
N GLU A 46 4.80 -0.59 21.10
CA GLU A 46 4.09 -0.64 22.39
C GLU A 46 3.69 0.75 22.89
N ARG A 47 4.62 1.71 22.86
CA ARG A 47 4.37 3.09 23.30
C ARG A 47 3.27 3.78 22.47
N GLN A 48 3.17 3.45 21.18
CA GLN A 48 2.22 4.10 20.27
C GLN A 48 1.00 3.23 19.96
N GLY A 49 0.84 2.09 20.67
CA GLY A 49 -0.34 1.23 20.54
C GLY A 49 -0.43 0.44 19.23
N VAL A 50 0.71 0.21 18.56
CA VAL A 50 0.79 -0.54 17.31
C VAL A 50 1.08 -2.00 17.58
N HIS A 51 0.40 -2.90 16.87
CA HIS A 51 0.61 -4.34 16.97
C HIS A 51 1.99 -4.72 16.39
N THR A 52 2.95 -5.00 17.25
CA THR A 52 4.37 -5.23 16.89
C THR A 52 4.54 -6.37 15.89
N GLY A 53 3.81 -7.48 16.06
CA GLY A 53 3.88 -8.63 15.17
C GLY A 53 3.46 -8.28 13.74
N THR A 54 2.35 -7.57 13.57
CA THR A 54 1.87 -7.11 12.25
C THR A 54 2.83 -6.11 11.62
N PHE A 55 3.34 -5.14 12.41
CA PHE A 55 4.34 -4.20 11.93
C PHE A 55 5.59 -4.91 11.39
N LEU A 56 6.17 -5.82 12.17
CA LEU A 56 7.35 -6.58 11.77
C LEU A 56 7.09 -7.48 10.57
N ALA A 57 5.92 -8.10 10.47
CA ALA A 57 5.54 -8.91 9.31
C ALA A 57 5.54 -8.07 8.03
N VAL A 58 4.90 -6.88 8.05
CA VAL A 58 4.86 -5.97 6.89
C VAL A 58 6.26 -5.46 6.55
N VAL A 59 7.06 -5.02 7.55
CA VAL A 59 8.41 -4.50 7.33
C VAL A 59 9.32 -5.54 6.67
N ASN A 60 9.33 -6.79 7.19
CA ASN A 60 10.14 -7.86 6.62
C ASN A 60 9.66 -8.28 5.22
N PHE A 61 8.34 -8.27 4.98
CA PHE A 61 7.77 -8.53 3.67
C PHE A 61 8.17 -7.47 2.64
N MET A 62 8.15 -6.20 3.02
CA MET A 62 8.52 -5.07 2.16
C MET A 62 10.00 -5.03 1.79
N ASP A 63 10.87 -5.58 2.64
CA ASP A 63 12.32 -5.68 2.35
C ASP A 63 12.65 -6.83 1.37
N GLY A 64 11.67 -7.61 0.94
CA GLY A 64 11.79 -8.57 -0.16
C GLY A 64 12.27 -9.96 0.25
N GLU A 65 12.46 -10.24 1.53
CA GLU A 65 13.09 -11.49 1.99
C GLU A 65 12.10 -12.56 2.47
N CYS A 66 10.81 -12.26 2.61
CA CYS A 66 9.87 -13.25 3.15
C CYS A 66 8.63 -13.48 2.28
N CYS A 67 8.48 -14.70 1.76
CA CYS A 67 7.13 -15.26 1.71
C CYS A 67 6.65 -15.35 3.16
N VAL A 68 5.50 -14.77 3.48
CA VAL A 68 4.87 -14.92 4.80
C VAL A 68 4.66 -16.42 4.99
N SER A 69 5.53 -17.08 5.75
CA SER A 69 5.34 -18.49 6.06
C SER A 69 4.13 -18.64 6.98
N GLU A 70 3.42 -19.75 6.91
CA GLU A 70 2.26 -20.04 7.77
C GLU A 70 2.56 -19.79 9.26
N GLU A 71 3.82 -19.96 9.68
CA GLU A 71 4.29 -19.67 11.05
C GLU A 71 4.13 -18.21 11.49
N PHE A 72 4.03 -17.26 10.53
CA PHE A 72 3.83 -15.83 10.83
C PHE A 72 2.36 -15.40 10.84
N HIS A 73 1.46 -16.21 10.28
CA HIS A 73 0.04 -15.90 10.27
C HIS A 73 -0.52 -15.69 11.68
N ASP A 74 -0.11 -16.49 12.63
CA ASP A 74 -0.56 -16.39 14.02
C ASP A 74 -0.06 -15.11 14.74
N GLN A 75 0.94 -14.41 14.18
CA GLN A 75 1.49 -13.18 14.73
C GLN A 75 0.89 -11.91 14.10
N ILE A 76 0.04 -12.05 13.07
CA ILE A 76 -0.54 -10.93 12.34
C ILE A 76 -1.98 -10.72 12.82
N SER A 77 -2.29 -9.52 13.33
CA SER A 77 -3.68 -9.11 13.56
C SER A 77 -4.31 -8.67 12.24
N VAL A 78 -5.44 -9.29 11.90
CA VAL A 78 -6.24 -8.92 10.71
C VAL A 78 -6.68 -7.47 10.80
N GLU A 79 -7.12 -7.02 11.97
CA GLU A 79 -7.57 -5.66 12.22
C GLU A 79 -6.43 -4.65 12.00
N ALA A 80 -5.23 -4.94 12.54
CA ALA A 80 -4.07 -4.07 12.39
C ALA A 80 -3.59 -4.00 10.93
N LEU A 81 -3.63 -5.11 10.20
CA LEU A 81 -3.29 -5.15 8.78
C LEU A 81 -4.32 -4.40 7.93
N MET A 82 -5.61 -4.58 8.21
CA MET A 82 -6.69 -3.86 7.54
C MET A 82 -6.60 -2.34 7.79
N GLU A 83 -6.27 -1.92 9.01
CA GLU A 83 -6.07 -0.49 9.31
C GLU A 83 -4.86 0.08 8.56
N TYR A 84 -3.75 -0.67 8.48
CA TYR A 84 -2.59 -0.31 7.67
C TYR A 84 -2.96 -0.10 6.19
N LEU A 85 -3.79 -0.98 5.59
CA LEU A 85 -4.26 -0.84 4.21
C LEU A 85 -5.15 0.39 4.04
N LYS A 86 -6.08 0.66 4.97
CA LYS A 86 -6.92 1.88 4.93
C LYS A 86 -6.10 3.16 5.00
N GLN A 87 -5.08 3.20 5.86
CA GLN A 87 -4.18 4.35 5.95
C GLN A 87 -3.35 4.53 4.65
N ALA A 88 -3.00 3.43 3.98
CA ALA A 88 -2.39 3.50 2.66
C ALA A 88 -3.35 4.10 1.61
N HIS A 89 -4.63 3.71 1.60
CA HIS A 89 -5.64 4.30 0.71
C HIS A 89 -5.78 5.81 0.92
N SER A 90 -5.90 6.26 2.18
CA SER A 90 -5.95 7.68 2.50
C SER A 90 -4.70 8.42 2.04
N TYR A 91 -3.52 7.84 2.26
CA TYR A 91 -2.26 8.42 1.78
C TYR A 91 -2.25 8.60 0.26
N PHE A 92 -2.65 7.57 -0.50
CA PHE A 92 -2.68 7.66 -1.96
C PHE A 92 -3.71 8.67 -2.45
N LEU A 93 -4.97 8.56 -1.97
CA LEU A 93 -6.10 9.31 -2.53
C LEU A 93 -6.14 10.77 -2.07
N ASP A 94 -5.75 11.04 -0.81
CA ASP A 94 -5.93 12.36 -0.20
C ASP A 94 -4.63 13.18 -0.19
N TYR A 95 -3.46 12.52 -0.36
CA TYR A 95 -2.18 13.21 -0.31
C TYR A 95 -1.33 12.99 -1.57
N ASN A 96 -0.89 11.76 -1.86
CA ASN A 96 0.15 11.50 -2.86
C ASN A 96 -0.31 11.83 -4.28
N LEU A 97 -1.42 11.24 -4.73
CA LEU A 97 -1.94 11.48 -6.09
C LEU A 97 -2.33 12.95 -6.32
N PRO A 98 -3.00 13.67 -5.39
CA PRO A 98 -3.23 15.11 -5.53
C PRO A 98 -1.95 15.95 -5.62
N VAL A 99 -0.90 15.59 -4.86
CA VAL A 99 0.40 16.29 -4.91
C VAL A 99 1.07 16.09 -6.27
N ILE A 100 1.12 14.85 -6.78
CA ILE A 100 1.67 14.55 -8.10
C ILE A 100 0.91 15.32 -9.19
N ARG A 101 -0.42 15.34 -9.13
CA ARG A 101 -1.24 16.10 -10.08
C ARG A 101 -0.87 17.58 -10.12
N ARG A 102 -0.74 18.21 -8.96
CA ARG A 102 -0.37 19.64 -8.86
C ARG A 102 1.00 19.89 -9.48
N ARG A 103 1.99 19.08 -9.11
CA ARG A 103 3.34 19.19 -9.66
C ARG A 103 3.38 18.94 -11.17
N LEU A 104 2.54 18.02 -11.67
CA LEU A 104 2.42 17.76 -13.09
C LEU A 104 1.89 18.98 -13.83
N ILE A 105 0.86 19.66 -13.30
CA ILE A 105 0.35 20.93 -13.87
C ILE A 105 1.43 22.00 -13.90
N ASP A 106 2.25 22.11 -12.84
CA ASP A 106 3.34 23.09 -12.78
C ASP A 106 4.49 22.77 -13.76
N ALA A 107 4.64 21.48 -14.13
CA ALA A 107 5.74 21.01 -14.98
C ALA A 107 5.42 21.00 -16.48
N ILE A 108 4.13 20.96 -16.85
CA ILE A 108 3.68 20.89 -18.25
C ILE A 108 2.82 22.10 -18.63
N ASP A 109 2.97 22.56 -19.88
CA ASP A 109 2.22 23.71 -20.39
C ASP A 109 1.02 23.26 -21.24
N CYS A 110 -0.14 23.17 -20.59
CA CYS A 110 -1.39 22.78 -21.25
C CYS A 110 -1.98 23.85 -22.17
N SER A 111 -1.46 25.11 -22.12
CA SER A 111 -2.02 26.19 -22.93
C SER A 111 -1.56 26.17 -24.40
N GLN A 112 -0.45 25.48 -24.68
CA GLN A 112 0.19 25.48 -25.99
C GLN A 112 0.47 24.08 -26.54
N ASP A 113 0.06 23.01 -25.83
CA ASP A 113 0.45 21.66 -26.20
C ASP A 113 -0.69 20.65 -25.95
N ASP A 114 -1.20 20.10 -27.03
CA ASP A 114 -2.24 19.07 -26.97
C ASP A 114 -1.77 17.79 -26.24
N VAL A 115 -0.45 17.50 -26.30
CA VAL A 115 0.15 16.35 -25.58
C VAL A 115 0.11 16.58 -24.07
N ALA A 116 0.37 17.82 -23.61
CA ALA A 116 0.26 18.16 -22.18
C ALA A 116 -1.16 17.96 -21.66
N PHE A 117 -2.16 18.38 -22.43
CA PHE A 117 -3.57 18.17 -22.09
C PHE A 117 -3.93 16.67 -22.02
N LEU A 118 -3.45 15.87 -22.97
CA LEU A 118 -3.68 14.42 -22.98
C LEU A 118 -3.00 13.73 -21.78
N ILE A 119 -1.79 14.17 -21.39
CA ILE A 119 -1.10 13.67 -20.21
C ILE A 119 -1.92 13.88 -18.93
N LEU A 120 -2.45 15.11 -18.72
CA LEU A 120 -3.31 15.40 -17.57
C LEU A 120 -4.60 14.60 -17.57
N LYS A 121 -5.26 14.51 -18.72
CA LYS A 121 -6.47 13.71 -18.86
C LYS A 121 -6.22 12.24 -18.51
N PHE A 122 -5.14 11.67 -19.04
CA PHE A 122 -4.76 10.29 -18.75
C PHE A 122 -4.46 10.08 -17.26
N TYR A 123 -3.76 11.04 -16.64
CA TYR A 123 -3.51 11.02 -15.20
C TYR A 123 -4.81 11.05 -14.39
N ASP A 124 -5.74 11.93 -14.72
CA ASP A 124 -7.03 12.05 -14.04
C ASP A 124 -7.90 10.78 -14.18
N GLU A 125 -7.89 10.16 -15.36
CA GLU A 125 -8.54 8.85 -15.58
C GLU A 125 -7.91 7.75 -14.70
N TYR A 126 -6.59 7.72 -14.62
CA TYR A 126 -5.88 6.80 -13.73
C TYR A 126 -6.25 7.01 -12.25
N VAL A 127 -6.26 8.25 -11.77
CA VAL A 127 -6.65 8.57 -10.39
C VAL A 127 -8.08 8.11 -10.09
N ASN A 128 -8.99 8.25 -11.04
CA ASN A 128 -10.37 7.77 -10.88
C ASN A 128 -10.45 6.24 -10.77
N GLU A 129 -9.63 5.50 -11.48
CA GLU A 129 -9.58 4.04 -11.36
C GLU A 129 -9.02 3.60 -10.01
N VAL A 130 -7.91 4.22 -9.56
CA VAL A 130 -7.37 3.96 -8.21
C VAL A 130 -8.42 4.25 -7.15
N ARG A 131 -9.15 5.36 -7.26
CA ARG A 131 -10.23 5.71 -6.34
C ARG A 131 -11.37 4.69 -6.34
N ALA A 132 -11.77 4.21 -7.50
CA ALA A 132 -12.83 3.21 -7.62
C ALA A 132 -12.39 1.86 -7.01
N HIS A 133 -11.14 1.47 -7.21
CA HIS A 133 -10.55 0.26 -6.67
C HIS A 133 -10.47 0.32 -5.13
N MET A 134 -9.77 1.27 -4.57
CA MET A 134 -9.63 1.44 -3.12
C MET A 134 -10.98 1.72 -2.43
N GLY A 135 -11.90 2.40 -3.14
CA GLY A 135 -13.27 2.60 -2.69
C GLY A 135 -14.04 1.28 -2.55
N TYR A 136 -13.90 0.37 -3.51
CA TYR A 136 -14.49 -0.96 -3.41
C TYR A 136 -13.93 -1.76 -2.23
N GLU A 137 -12.64 -1.68 -1.99
CA GLU A 137 -12.00 -2.34 -0.84
C GLU A 137 -12.51 -1.79 0.48
N ASN A 138 -12.55 -0.48 0.64
CA ASN A 138 -13.04 0.16 1.85
C ASN A 138 -14.52 -0.15 2.12
N GLU A 139 -15.36 -0.11 1.08
CA GLU A 139 -16.82 -0.20 1.22
C GLU A 139 -17.36 -1.63 1.20
N VAL A 140 -16.66 -2.55 0.57
CA VAL A 140 -17.12 -3.93 0.41
C VAL A 140 -16.20 -4.90 1.14
N VAL A 141 -14.90 -4.93 0.79
CA VAL A 141 -13.98 -5.95 1.30
C VAL A 141 -13.76 -5.80 2.80
N PHE A 142 -13.42 -4.60 3.26
CA PHE A 142 -13.15 -4.37 4.69
C PHE A 142 -14.42 -4.45 5.55
N LYS A 143 -15.59 -4.11 5.02
CA LYS A 143 -16.86 -4.34 5.72
C LYS A 143 -17.17 -5.83 5.86
N TYR A 144 -16.93 -6.59 4.79
CA TYR A 144 -17.05 -8.04 4.82
C TYR A 144 -16.12 -8.66 5.87
N VAL A 145 -14.85 -8.26 5.90
CA VAL A 145 -13.88 -8.78 6.89
C VAL A 145 -14.31 -8.43 8.33
N ASN A 146 -14.81 -7.21 8.57
CA ASN A 146 -15.32 -6.83 9.87
C ASN A 146 -16.52 -7.70 10.30
N ALA A 147 -17.46 -7.98 9.40
CA ALA A 147 -18.58 -8.88 9.68
C ALA A 147 -18.09 -10.31 10.00
N LEU A 148 -17.10 -10.79 9.24
CA LEU A 148 -16.50 -12.10 9.45
C LEU A 148 -15.80 -12.21 10.83
N LEU A 149 -15.09 -11.15 11.26
CA LEU A 149 -14.45 -11.08 12.58
C LEU A 149 -15.47 -11.05 13.73
N GLN A 150 -16.66 -10.49 13.51
CA GLN A 150 -17.76 -10.44 14.47
C GLN A 150 -18.62 -11.72 14.47
N GLY A 151 -18.33 -12.68 13.57
CA GLY A 151 -19.10 -13.90 13.43
C GLY A 151 -20.48 -13.69 12.81
N GLU A 152 -20.69 -12.60 12.09
CA GLU A 152 -21.93 -12.27 11.40
C GLU A 152 -22.09 -13.09 10.12
N ASP A 153 -23.34 -13.26 9.67
CA ASP A 153 -23.62 -13.90 8.37
C ASP A 153 -23.15 -13.00 7.22
N THR A 154 -22.14 -13.44 6.52
CA THR A 154 -21.54 -12.73 5.39
C THR A 154 -22.20 -13.07 4.04
N GLY A 155 -23.25 -13.85 4.03
CA GLY A 155 -24.01 -14.27 2.86
C GLY A 155 -23.17 -15.07 1.87
N ARG A 156 -23.19 -14.68 0.58
CA ARG A 156 -22.46 -15.39 -0.49
C ARG A 156 -21.10 -14.77 -0.82
N TYR A 157 -20.73 -13.69 -0.18
CA TYR A 157 -19.44 -13.05 -0.44
C TYR A 157 -18.31 -13.86 0.21
N ASN A 158 -17.19 -13.97 -0.46
CA ASN A 158 -15.95 -14.55 0.04
C ASN A 158 -14.76 -13.80 -0.58
N ILE A 159 -13.58 -13.99 0.01
CA ILE A 159 -12.38 -13.26 -0.42
C ILE A 159 -11.98 -13.59 -1.87
N GLY A 160 -12.36 -14.74 -2.41
CA GLY A 160 -12.14 -15.12 -3.80
C GLY A 160 -12.82 -14.17 -4.80
N VAL A 161 -13.92 -13.51 -4.40
CA VAL A 161 -14.58 -12.48 -5.23
C VAL A 161 -13.69 -11.25 -5.37
N PHE A 162 -13.00 -10.87 -4.31
CA PHE A 162 -12.00 -9.80 -4.35
C PHE A 162 -10.85 -10.18 -5.27
N VAL A 163 -10.23 -11.34 -5.05
CA VAL A 163 -9.11 -11.83 -5.89
C VAL A 163 -9.45 -11.82 -7.38
N ALA A 164 -10.67 -12.25 -7.75
CA ALA A 164 -11.10 -12.26 -9.15
C ALA A 164 -11.26 -10.85 -9.77
N ARG A 165 -11.40 -9.81 -8.94
CA ARG A 165 -11.56 -8.41 -9.36
C ARG A 165 -10.31 -7.57 -9.18
N HIS A 166 -9.34 -8.06 -8.39
CA HIS A 166 -8.10 -7.36 -8.12
C HIS A 166 -7.26 -7.30 -9.41
N ASN A 167 -7.35 -6.16 -10.11
CA ASN A 167 -6.66 -5.90 -11.37
C ASN A 167 -5.37 -5.12 -11.09
N GLN A 168 -4.39 -5.30 -11.98
CA GLN A 168 -3.12 -4.57 -11.95
C GLN A 168 -3.35 -3.10 -12.35
N ILE A 169 -3.55 -2.24 -11.36
CA ILE A 169 -3.71 -0.79 -11.54
C ILE A 169 -2.39 -0.15 -12.05
N GLU A 170 -1.28 -0.81 -11.85
CA GLU A 170 0.08 -0.30 -12.09
C GLU A 170 0.38 -0.09 -13.57
N THR A 171 -0.24 -0.84 -14.47
CA THR A 171 0.06 -0.79 -15.91
C THR A 171 -0.15 0.59 -16.53
N LYS A 172 -1.15 1.33 -16.07
CA LYS A 172 -1.46 2.67 -16.59
C LYS A 172 -0.42 3.72 -16.21
N LEU A 173 0.18 3.66 -15.02
CA LEU A 173 1.30 4.56 -14.68
C LEU A 173 2.52 4.31 -15.57
N THR A 174 2.77 3.06 -15.93
CA THR A 174 3.81 2.72 -16.89
C THR A 174 3.55 3.35 -18.26
N GLU A 175 2.31 3.33 -18.74
CA GLU A 175 1.91 3.98 -19.99
C GLU A 175 2.08 5.50 -19.90
N LEU A 176 1.63 6.14 -18.81
CA LEU A 176 1.79 7.57 -18.57
C LEU A 176 3.26 8.00 -18.62
N LYS A 177 4.15 7.29 -17.92
CA LYS A 177 5.59 7.55 -17.95
C LYS A 177 6.15 7.45 -19.37
N ASN A 178 5.74 6.44 -20.12
CA ASN A 178 6.17 6.27 -21.51
C ASN A 178 5.71 7.42 -22.41
N ILE A 179 4.49 7.93 -22.21
CA ILE A 179 3.98 9.09 -22.96
C ILE A 179 4.84 10.31 -22.64
N ILE A 180 5.09 10.60 -21.37
CA ILE A 180 5.90 11.76 -20.96
C ILE A 180 7.32 11.65 -21.51
N VAL A 181 8.00 10.52 -21.29
CA VAL A 181 9.40 10.34 -21.66
C VAL A 181 9.62 10.37 -23.18
N LYS A 182 8.68 9.84 -23.96
CA LYS A 182 8.87 9.66 -25.42
C LYS A 182 8.30 10.80 -26.25
N TYR A 183 7.22 11.43 -25.80
CA TYR A 183 6.39 12.29 -26.65
C TYR A 183 6.20 13.71 -26.13
N TYR A 184 6.45 13.97 -24.84
CA TYR A 184 6.36 15.34 -24.34
C TYR A 184 7.55 16.17 -24.85
N PRO A 185 7.30 17.28 -25.56
CA PRO A 185 8.38 18.08 -26.15
C PRO A 185 9.19 18.77 -25.04
N SER A 186 10.52 18.63 -25.12
CA SER A 186 11.43 19.29 -24.18
C SER A 186 11.27 20.82 -24.25
N ARG A 187 10.80 21.43 -23.17
CA ARG A 187 10.72 22.88 -22.99
C ARG A 187 11.53 23.29 -21.76
N ALA A 188 11.61 24.56 -21.49
CA ALA A 188 12.64 25.25 -20.68
C ALA A 188 12.91 24.73 -19.26
N ASN A 189 12.11 23.84 -18.65
CA ASN A 189 12.32 23.39 -17.27
C ASN A 189 12.23 21.88 -17.07
N ASN A 190 13.26 21.18 -17.56
CA ASN A 190 13.38 19.72 -17.37
C ASN A 190 13.45 19.29 -15.89
N ASN A 191 13.86 20.18 -14.96
CA ASN A 191 14.01 19.83 -13.55
C ASN A 191 12.66 19.56 -12.88
N LEU A 192 11.64 20.38 -13.15
CA LEU A 192 10.29 20.14 -12.63
C LEU A 192 9.71 18.83 -13.18
N LEU A 193 9.83 18.61 -14.48
CA LEU A 193 9.34 17.40 -15.11
C LEU A 193 10.06 16.14 -14.58
N ASN A 194 11.37 16.22 -14.40
CA ASN A 194 12.13 15.12 -13.79
C ASN A 194 11.66 14.84 -12.37
N THR A 195 11.40 15.87 -11.56
CA THR A 195 10.88 15.70 -10.19
C THR A 195 9.53 14.98 -10.21
N VAL A 196 8.63 15.39 -11.08
CA VAL A 196 7.31 14.73 -11.22
C VAL A 196 7.44 13.29 -11.68
N LEU A 197 8.34 13.00 -12.62
CA LEU A 197 8.62 11.63 -13.04
C LEU A 197 9.14 10.77 -11.87
N PHE A 198 10.04 11.29 -11.04
CA PHE A 198 10.47 10.60 -9.81
C PHE A 198 9.31 10.34 -8.87
N ASP A 199 8.40 11.29 -8.67
CA ASP A 199 7.20 11.11 -7.85
C ASP A 199 6.30 10.01 -8.42
N ILE A 200 6.09 9.97 -9.75
CA ILE A 200 5.29 8.95 -10.43
C ILE A 200 5.93 7.57 -10.30
N TYR A 201 7.25 7.43 -10.51
CA TYR A 201 7.98 6.17 -10.33
C TYR A 201 7.90 5.67 -8.89
N SER A 202 8.02 6.58 -7.92
CA SER A 202 7.93 6.25 -6.49
C SER A 202 6.51 5.83 -6.11
N CYS A 203 5.50 6.51 -6.63
CA CYS A 203 4.09 6.17 -6.43
C CYS A 203 3.75 4.79 -7.01
N GLU A 204 4.20 4.48 -8.24
CA GLU A 204 4.00 3.17 -8.84
C GLU A 204 4.63 2.05 -8.02
N LYS A 205 5.88 2.24 -7.59
CA LYS A 205 6.57 1.26 -6.73
C LYS A 205 5.84 1.03 -5.41
N ASP A 206 5.33 2.09 -4.81
CA ASP A 206 4.60 2.03 -3.54
C ASP A 206 3.23 1.35 -3.70
N LEU A 207 2.48 1.66 -4.79
CA LEU A 207 1.24 0.96 -5.13
C LEU A 207 1.47 -0.53 -5.39
N CYS A 208 2.50 -0.89 -6.14
CA CYS A 208 2.89 -2.28 -6.36
C CYS A 208 3.17 -2.99 -5.03
N SER A 209 3.86 -2.34 -4.11
CA SER A 209 4.11 -2.88 -2.77
C SER A 209 2.84 -3.03 -1.95
N HIS A 210 1.89 -2.09 -2.07
CA HIS A 210 0.57 -2.16 -1.44
C HIS A 210 -0.23 -3.36 -1.95
N CYS A 211 -0.38 -3.52 -3.27
CA CYS A 211 -1.07 -4.68 -3.87
C CYS A 211 -0.41 -6.01 -3.47
N ARG A 212 0.94 -6.04 -3.34
CA ARG A 212 1.62 -7.25 -2.85
C ARG A 212 1.27 -7.59 -1.40
N VAL A 213 1.09 -6.59 -0.53
CA VAL A 213 0.63 -6.84 0.86
C VAL A 213 -0.80 -7.41 0.84
N GLU A 214 -1.66 -6.92 -0.04
CA GLU A 214 -3.01 -7.46 -0.21
C GLU A 214 -2.98 -8.91 -0.71
N ASP A 215 -2.29 -9.18 -1.79
CA ASP A 215 -2.26 -10.50 -2.43
C ASP A 215 -1.58 -11.57 -1.56
N TYR A 216 -0.49 -11.23 -0.91
CA TYR A 216 0.38 -12.21 -0.24
C TYR A 216 0.27 -12.23 1.29
N MET A 217 -0.37 -11.23 1.90
CA MET A 217 -0.59 -11.20 3.34
C MET A 217 -2.09 -11.16 3.68
N PHE A 218 -2.83 -10.16 3.18
CA PHE A 218 -4.23 -9.95 3.55
C PHE A 218 -5.13 -11.07 3.02
N VAL A 219 -5.10 -11.38 1.74
CA VAL A 219 -5.94 -12.41 1.11
C VAL A 219 -5.76 -13.79 1.76
N PRO A 220 -4.54 -14.31 1.97
CA PRO A 220 -4.34 -15.60 2.64
C PRO A 220 -4.88 -15.63 4.06
N LEU A 221 -4.68 -14.55 4.84
CA LEU A 221 -5.19 -14.45 6.21
C LEU A 221 -6.71 -14.50 6.25
N ILE A 222 -7.39 -13.78 5.36
CA ILE A 222 -8.86 -13.80 5.30
C ILE A 222 -9.39 -15.17 4.85
N ALA A 223 -8.74 -15.81 3.87
CA ALA A 223 -9.11 -17.15 3.44
C ALA A 223 -8.97 -18.19 4.58
N GLU A 224 -7.99 -18.04 5.45
CA GLU A 224 -7.86 -18.88 6.65
C GLU A 224 -8.93 -18.56 7.69
N LEU A 225 -9.22 -17.29 7.92
CA LEU A 225 -10.30 -16.85 8.82
C LEU A 225 -11.67 -17.41 8.35
N GLU A 226 -11.97 -17.36 7.05
CA GLU A 226 -13.18 -17.94 6.47
C GLU A 226 -13.32 -19.44 6.81
N LYS A 227 -12.23 -20.20 6.67
CA LYS A 227 -12.24 -21.65 7.02
C LYS A 227 -12.52 -21.87 8.49
N LYS A 228 -11.86 -21.11 9.38
CA LYS A 228 -12.07 -21.22 10.84
C LYS A 228 -13.51 -20.90 11.23
N VAL A 229 -14.13 -19.87 10.64
CA VAL A 229 -15.54 -19.50 10.91
C VAL A 229 -16.49 -20.60 10.41
N GLN A 230 -16.26 -21.15 9.20
CA GLN A 230 -17.09 -22.24 8.65
C GLN A 230 -16.99 -23.52 9.46
N GLU A 231 -15.82 -23.87 9.98
CA GLU A 231 -15.63 -25.05 10.83
C GLU A 231 -16.36 -24.89 12.17
N ASN A 232 -16.34 -23.70 12.77
CA ASN A 232 -17.05 -23.41 14.02
C ASN A 232 -18.58 -23.42 13.83
N ALA A 233 -19.08 -22.96 12.69
CA ALA A 233 -20.52 -22.99 12.38
C ALA A 233 -21.07 -24.42 12.14
N ARG A 234 -20.22 -25.39 11.88
CA ARG A 234 -20.60 -26.81 11.67
C ARG A 234 -20.59 -27.64 12.95
N ARG A 235 -20.04 -27.09 14.03
CA ARG A 235 -20.01 -27.74 15.38
C ARG A 235 -21.19 -27.28 16.22
#